data_0be65fab9efa617cf264d191feb45e90
#
_entry.id   0be65fab9efa617cf264d191feb45e90
#
_cell.length_a   1.000
_cell.length_b   1.000
_cell.length_c   1.000
_cell.angle_alpha   90.00
_cell.angle_beta   90.00
_cell.angle_gamma   90.00
#
_symmetry.space_group_name_H-M   'P 1'
#
loop_
_entity.id
_entity.type
_entity.pdbx_description
1 polymer ?
#
loop_
_entity_poly.entity_id
_entity_poly.type
_entity_poly.pdbx_seq_one_letter_code
_entity_poly.pdbx_strand_id
1 'polypeptide(L)'
;MRKYYSLYGRLLDKQRLHEAFRHVKRAKGAAGIDGQSLSAFAENLDAELSRLLLELKEKRYQPQPVKRVVIAKAGGGERKLGVPTVRDRVVQQTLRCILEPIFDPGFHPSSYGYRKGRSCHHAISKAQLFIRRYDRRWVVDMDLSKCFDTLNHDLIIEQFREKVTDGSILHLLRSFLESGVMIGVEYEKSSVGSPQGGVISPLIANVYLDQFDQHMKNRGHRIIRYADDILILCESESGARHARSVATVYLEETLKLTVNMKKTHIAHSSAGVKFLGVDIHTGFTRIQEQKVKTFKAKVKQITSRNTGSNLDGVIRELNPVLRGFVNYFRIANCKGVMKALMRWIRHRLRAIQMKQWKKPSRLHRRLRQLGYKPPFKWIKMRSWRNAASPLAHYAVPNSWLHDEQGLMDMAGVDVGFSVSVI
;
A
#
# COMPACT_ATOMS: atom_id res chain seq x y z
N MET A 1 21.69 26.46 4.39
CA MET A 1 20.36 25.83 4.18
C MET A 1 19.28 26.82 4.62
N ARG A 2 18.15 26.97 3.88
CA ARG A 2 17.06 27.89 4.24
C ARG A 2 16.34 27.37 5.49
N LYS A 3 16.22 28.20 6.52
CA LYS A 3 15.46 27.90 7.75
C LYS A 3 14.10 28.60 7.70
N TYR A 4 13.08 27.94 8.26
CA TYR A 4 11.69 28.38 8.26
C TYR A 4 11.24 28.67 9.68
N TYR A 5 10.80 29.91 9.94
CA TYR A 5 10.20 30.37 11.18
C TYR A 5 8.74 30.79 10.94
N SER A 6 8.02 31.03 11.98
CA SER A 6 6.63 31.51 11.93
C SER A 6 5.69 30.61 11.10
N LEU A 7 5.89 29.29 11.21
CA LEU A 7 5.04 28.30 10.53
C LEU A 7 3.77 28.03 11.32
N TYR A 8 3.79 28.20 12.64
CA TYR A 8 2.64 27.91 13.53
C TYR A 8 1.42 28.77 13.17
N GLY A 9 1.62 30.04 12.79
CA GLY A 9 0.57 30.90 12.30
C GLY A 9 -0.21 30.34 11.09
N ARG A 10 0.45 29.53 10.24
CA ARG A 10 -0.22 28.85 9.13
C ARG A 10 -1.16 27.72 9.56
N LEU A 11 -0.96 27.18 10.76
CA LEU A 11 -1.86 26.19 11.36
C LEU A 11 -3.16 26.85 11.86
N LEU A 12 -3.09 28.14 12.25
CA LEU A 12 -4.19 28.92 12.81
C LEU A 12 -5.14 29.48 11.73
N ASP A 13 -5.35 28.75 10.67
CA ASP A 13 -6.23 29.09 9.56
C ASP A 13 -7.38 28.08 9.47
N LYS A 14 -8.60 28.56 9.72
CA LYS A 14 -9.81 27.73 9.70
C LYS A 14 -10.04 27.05 8.34
N GLN A 15 -9.69 27.75 7.26
CA GLN A 15 -9.84 27.18 5.90
C GLN A 15 -8.91 26.00 5.68
N ARG A 16 -7.66 26.06 6.17
CA ARG A 16 -6.72 24.94 6.13
C ARG A 16 -7.18 23.75 6.96
N LEU A 17 -7.78 23.99 8.13
CA LEU A 17 -8.38 22.92 8.92
C LEU A 17 -9.55 22.27 8.18
N HIS A 18 -10.37 23.05 7.47
CA HIS A 18 -11.44 22.53 6.61
C HIS A 18 -10.89 21.64 5.47
N GLU A 19 -9.86 22.11 4.79
CA GLU A 19 -9.20 21.33 3.72
C GLU A 19 -8.60 20.05 4.27
N ALA A 20 -7.93 20.12 5.42
CA ALA A 20 -7.39 18.95 6.11
C ALA A 20 -8.50 17.95 6.47
N PHE A 21 -9.64 18.42 6.98
CA PHE A 21 -10.78 17.55 7.25
C PHE A 21 -11.30 16.87 5.98
N ARG A 22 -11.40 17.57 4.84
CA ARG A 22 -11.78 16.96 3.56
C ARG A 22 -10.85 15.81 3.17
N HIS A 23 -9.53 15.97 3.37
CA HIS A 23 -8.56 14.91 3.15
C HIS A 23 -8.76 13.73 4.10
N VAL A 24 -8.95 13.99 5.39
CA VAL A 24 -9.22 12.96 6.41
C VAL A 24 -10.51 12.21 6.11
N LYS A 25 -11.60 12.91 5.75
CA LYS A 25 -12.90 12.31 5.37
C LYS A 25 -12.77 11.42 4.14
N ARG A 26 -12.02 11.85 3.11
CA ARG A 26 -11.78 11.06 1.89
C ARG A 26 -10.97 9.80 2.17
N ALA A 27 -10.00 9.87 3.07
CA ALA A 27 -9.19 8.72 3.47
C ALA A 27 -10.01 7.69 4.26
N LYS A 28 -11.19 8.06 4.76
CA LYS A 28 -12.05 7.24 5.63
C LYS A 28 -11.30 6.86 6.92
N GLY A 29 -11.75 5.84 7.62
CA GLY A 29 -11.10 5.31 8.83
C GLY A 29 -12.05 5.23 10.02
N ALA A 30 -11.64 4.43 11.00
CA ALA A 30 -12.39 4.20 12.23
C ALA A 30 -12.30 5.40 13.20
N ALA A 31 -13.20 5.46 14.18
CA ALA A 31 -13.13 6.38 15.29
C ALA A 31 -11.90 6.10 16.18
N GLY A 32 -11.35 7.14 16.80
CA GLY A 32 -10.29 7.07 17.79
C GLY A 32 -10.77 6.54 19.15
N ILE A 33 -10.05 6.94 20.20
CA ILE A 33 -10.40 6.56 21.59
C ILE A 33 -11.68 7.26 22.08
N ASP A 34 -11.96 8.45 21.52
CA ASP A 34 -13.14 9.28 21.81
C ASP A 34 -14.45 8.70 21.23
N GLY A 35 -14.37 7.67 20.40
CA GLY A 35 -15.50 7.08 19.72
C GLY A 35 -16.15 7.97 18.65
N GLN A 36 -15.66 9.20 18.43
CA GLN A 36 -16.24 10.13 17.46
C GLN A 36 -15.95 9.66 16.03
N SER A 37 -17.02 9.39 15.27
CA SER A 37 -16.91 9.00 13.86
C SER A 37 -16.67 10.22 12.95
N LEU A 38 -16.20 9.95 11.70
CA LEU A 38 -16.08 11.02 10.68
C LEU A 38 -17.42 11.66 10.30
N SER A 39 -18.53 10.91 10.38
CA SER A 39 -19.87 11.46 10.15
C SER A 39 -20.30 12.38 11.29
N ALA A 40 -20.17 11.95 12.55
CA ALA A 40 -20.51 12.76 13.71
C ALA A 40 -19.67 14.06 13.78
N PHE A 41 -18.38 13.99 13.46
CA PHE A 41 -17.55 15.18 13.34
C PHE A 41 -18.01 16.11 12.20
N ALA A 42 -18.45 15.55 11.07
CA ALA A 42 -18.93 16.31 9.92
C ALA A 42 -20.26 17.02 10.17
N GLU A 43 -21.15 16.46 11.00
CA GLU A 43 -22.43 17.07 11.38
C GLU A 43 -22.24 18.38 12.13
N ASN A 44 -21.19 18.50 12.96
CA ASN A 44 -20.88 19.68 13.74
C ASN A 44 -19.56 20.35 13.30
N LEU A 45 -19.18 20.22 12.03
CA LEU A 45 -17.87 20.56 11.51
C LEU A 45 -17.40 21.97 11.88
N ASP A 46 -18.27 22.97 11.71
CA ASP A 46 -17.89 24.37 11.95
C ASP A 46 -17.58 24.65 13.44
N ALA A 47 -18.39 24.10 14.34
CA ALA A 47 -18.19 24.19 15.79
C ALA A 47 -16.92 23.46 16.23
N GLU A 48 -16.71 22.23 15.73
CA GLU A 48 -15.53 21.43 16.03
C GLU A 48 -14.23 22.10 15.56
N LEU A 49 -14.23 22.65 14.34
CA LEU A 49 -13.05 23.35 13.82
C LEU A 49 -12.82 24.69 14.51
N SER A 50 -13.87 25.41 14.91
CA SER A 50 -13.73 26.66 15.67
C SER A 50 -13.15 26.39 17.05
N ARG A 51 -13.62 25.36 17.75
CA ARG A 51 -13.07 24.91 19.04
C ARG A 51 -11.61 24.51 18.91
N LEU A 52 -11.29 23.69 17.90
CA LEU A 52 -9.93 23.25 17.64
C LEU A 52 -8.99 24.44 17.35
N LEU A 53 -9.45 25.41 16.54
CA LEU A 53 -8.70 26.62 16.24
C LEU A 53 -8.42 27.45 17.50
N LEU A 54 -9.41 27.58 18.39
CA LEU A 54 -9.26 28.30 19.66
C LEU A 54 -8.18 27.67 20.55
N GLU A 55 -8.25 26.32 20.70
CA GLU A 55 -7.26 25.58 21.50
C GLU A 55 -5.84 25.69 20.94
N LEU A 56 -5.72 25.68 19.60
CA LEU A 56 -4.43 25.87 18.91
C LEU A 56 -3.91 27.30 19.13
N LYS A 57 -4.77 28.35 19.03
CA LYS A 57 -4.40 29.76 19.30
C LYS A 57 -3.88 29.94 20.69
N GLU A 58 -4.56 29.36 21.65
CA GLU A 58 -4.23 29.47 23.08
C GLU A 58 -3.10 28.50 23.51
N LYS A 59 -2.58 27.69 22.56
CA LYS A 59 -1.56 26.67 22.82
C LYS A 59 -1.98 25.65 23.89
N ARG A 60 -3.28 25.42 24.05
CA ARG A 60 -3.87 24.43 24.97
C ARG A 60 -4.17 23.09 24.30
N TYR A 61 -4.03 23.03 22.98
CA TYR A 61 -4.26 21.79 22.26
C TYR A 61 -3.26 20.71 22.69
N GLN A 62 -3.80 19.55 23.07
CA GLN A 62 -3.03 18.35 23.38
C GLN A 62 -3.57 17.18 22.58
N PRO A 63 -2.69 16.45 21.85
CA PRO A 63 -3.07 15.21 21.18
C PRO A 63 -3.56 14.16 22.17
N GLN A 64 -4.58 13.41 21.78
CA GLN A 64 -5.04 12.28 22.56
C GLN A 64 -4.23 11.01 22.23
N PRO A 65 -4.16 10.05 23.16
CA PRO A 65 -3.54 8.74 22.88
C PRO A 65 -4.20 8.06 21.68
N VAL A 66 -3.42 7.32 20.90
CA VAL A 66 -3.98 6.56 19.77
C VAL A 66 -4.62 5.27 20.24
N LYS A 67 -5.76 4.92 19.64
CA LYS A 67 -6.42 3.62 19.88
C LYS A 67 -5.65 2.51 19.17
N ARG A 68 -5.16 1.51 19.93
CA ARG A 68 -4.48 0.34 19.37
C ARG A 68 -5.46 -0.60 18.68
N VAL A 69 -5.17 -0.94 17.44
CA VAL A 69 -5.90 -1.97 16.68
C VAL A 69 -4.88 -2.96 16.14
N VAL A 70 -5.15 -4.25 16.33
CA VAL A 70 -4.28 -5.33 15.84
C VAL A 70 -4.88 -5.92 14.57
N ILE A 71 -4.08 -6.00 13.51
CA ILE A 71 -4.47 -6.59 12.23
C ILE A 71 -3.54 -7.75 11.91
N ALA A 72 -4.10 -8.91 11.56
CA ALA A 72 -3.33 -10.06 11.12
C ALA A 72 -2.57 -9.77 9.81
N LYS A 73 -1.28 -10.13 9.75
CA LYS A 73 -0.48 -10.04 8.52
C LYS A 73 -0.79 -11.24 7.61
N ALA A 74 -0.82 -11.03 6.30
CA ALA A 74 -1.06 -12.09 5.31
C ALA A 74 -0.01 -13.22 5.33
N GLY A 75 1.16 -12.99 5.91
CA GLY A 75 2.26 -13.97 6.04
C GLY A 75 2.43 -14.53 7.45
N GLY A 76 1.45 -14.34 8.32
CA GLY A 76 1.54 -14.67 9.76
C GLY A 76 2.08 -13.52 10.60
N GLY A 77 1.72 -13.51 11.89
CA GLY A 77 2.02 -12.44 12.83
C GLY A 77 1.00 -11.29 12.79
N GLU A 78 1.24 -10.28 13.61
CA GLU A 78 0.35 -9.15 13.84
C GLU A 78 0.98 -7.83 13.41
N ARG A 79 0.14 -6.88 12.98
CA ARG A 79 0.49 -5.48 12.77
C ARG A 79 -0.31 -4.64 13.75
N LYS A 80 0.39 -3.92 14.60
CA LYS A 80 -0.21 -3.02 15.59
C LYS A 80 -0.40 -1.65 14.94
N LEU A 81 -1.65 -1.23 14.75
CA LEU A 81 -1.98 0.11 14.23
C LEU A 81 -2.44 1.02 15.36
N GLY A 82 -2.07 2.29 15.32
CA GLY A 82 -2.62 3.34 16.16
C GLY A 82 -3.63 4.17 15.39
N VAL A 83 -4.84 4.28 15.89
CA VAL A 83 -5.91 5.10 15.27
C VAL A 83 -6.07 6.38 16.07
N PRO A 84 -5.60 7.54 15.57
CA PRO A 84 -5.82 8.83 16.22
C PRO A 84 -7.29 9.24 16.14
N THR A 85 -7.71 10.16 17.02
CA THR A 85 -9.03 10.79 16.93
C THR A 85 -9.21 11.56 15.63
N VAL A 86 -10.45 11.85 15.22
CA VAL A 86 -10.71 12.64 14.00
C VAL A 86 -10.06 14.01 14.12
N ARG A 87 -10.17 14.62 15.27
CA ARG A 87 -9.60 15.90 15.63
C ARG A 87 -8.07 15.91 15.44
N ASP A 88 -7.38 14.93 16.00
CA ASP A 88 -5.92 14.82 15.88
C ASP A 88 -5.49 14.56 14.43
N ARG A 89 -6.26 13.76 13.68
CA ARG A 89 -5.99 13.56 12.24
C ARG A 89 -6.09 14.86 11.44
N VAL A 90 -7.02 15.76 11.80
CA VAL A 90 -7.12 17.08 11.14
C VAL A 90 -5.89 17.93 11.42
N VAL A 91 -5.44 18.01 12.69
CA VAL A 91 -4.22 18.77 13.03
C VAL A 91 -2.98 18.16 12.37
N GLN A 92 -2.81 16.84 12.44
CA GLN A 92 -1.71 16.15 11.78
C GLN A 92 -1.70 16.37 10.25
N GLN A 93 -2.87 16.36 9.61
CA GLN A 93 -2.98 16.63 8.17
C GLN A 93 -2.61 18.08 7.83
N THR A 94 -3.05 19.04 8.64
CA THR A 94 -2.69 20.46 8.44
C THR A 94 -1.18 20.65 8.62
N LEU A 95 -0.62 20.08 9.67
CA LEU A 95 0.81 20.10 9.94
C LEU A 95 1.62 19.46 8.81
N ARG A 96 1.17 18.30 8.28
CA ARG A 96 1.76 17.65 7.12
C ARG A 96 1.74 18.56 5.89
N CYS A 97 0.62 19.22 5.59
CA CYS A 97 0.52 20.15 4.46
C CYS A 97 1.48 21.34 4.55
N ILE A 98 1.84 21.76 5.78
CA ILE A 98 2.81 22.84 6.02
C ILE A 98 4.24 22.33 5.85
N LEU A 99 4.56 21.14 6.37
CA LEU A 99 5.93 20.61 6.46
C LEU A 99 6.37 19.86 5.21
N GLU A 100 5.47 19.10 4.56
CA GLU A 100 5.82 18.29 3.38
C GLU A 100 6.50 19.11 2.26
N PRO A 101 6.04 20.32 1.88
CA PRO A 101 6.70 21.15 0.88
C PRO A 101 8.10 21.65 1.27
N ILE A 102 8.43 21.64 2.56
CA ILE A 102 9.75 22.05 3.07
C ILE A 102 10.76 20.91 2.96
N PHE A 103 10.32 19.69 3.23
CA PHE A 103 11.19 18.50 3.32
C PHE A 103 11.26 17.70 2.03
N ASP A 104 10.11 17.43 1.38
CA ASP A 104 10.02 16.53 0.23
C ASP A 104 10.94 16.88 -0.95
N PRO A 105 11.16 18.16 -1.32
CA PRO A 105 12.07 18.52 -2.40
C PRO A 105 13.54 18.14 -2.15
N GLY A 106 13.91 18.02 -0.86
CA GLY A 106 15.27 17.64 -0.45
C GLY A 106 15.50 16.14 -0.34
N PHE A 107 14.45 15.33 -0.33
CA PHE A 107 14.59 13.89 -0.19
C PHE A 107 15.31 13.24 -1.36
N HIS A 108 16.05 12.18 -1.07
CA HIS A 108 16.79 11.42 -2.05
C HIS A 108 15.91 11.06 -3.28
N PRO A 109 16.42 11.21 -4.53
CA PRO A 109 15.63 10.94 -5.74
C PRO A 109 15.07 9.52 -5.84
N SER A 110 15.75 8.54 -5.25
CA SER A 110 15.32 7.13 -5.23
C SER A 110 14.53 6.75 -3.99
N SER A 111 14.01 7.71 -3.22
CA SER A 111 13.02 7.49 -2.17
C SER A 111 11.62 7.68 -2.74
N TYR A 112 10.75 6.67 -2.64
CA TYR A 112 9.45 6.64 -3.35
C TYR A 112 8.24 6.50 -2.44
N GLY A 113 8.38 5.87 -1.27
CA GLY A 113 7.26 5.61 -0.38
C GLY A 113 6.65 6.89 0.19
N TYR A 114 5.31 6.97 0.25
CA TYR A 114 4.55 8.05 0.86
C TYR A 114 4.77 9.46 0.29
N ARG A 115 5.35 9.59 -0.89
CA ARG A 115 5.63 10.86 -1.55
C ARG A 115 4.65 11.13 -2.69
N LYS A 116 4.17 12.38 -2.79
CA LYS A 116 3.28 12.81 -3.87
C LYS A 116 3.97 12.70 -5.23
N GLY A 117 3.24 12.18 -6.22
CA GLY A 117 3.79 11.95 -7.57
C GLY A 117 4.73 10.76 -7.70
N ARG A 118 5.01 10.03 -6.62
CA ARG A 118 5.84 8.83 -6.60
C ARG A 118 5.00 7.58 -6.37
N SER A 119 5.45 6.44 -6.88
CA SER A 119 4.72 5.17 -6.79
C SER A 119 5.65 3.97 -6.65
N CYS A 120 5.07 2.83 -6.27
CA CYS A 120 5.78 1.55 -6.29
C CYS A 120 6.29 1.20 -7.70
N HIS A 121 5.56 1.58 -8.76
CA HIS A 121 6.00 1.36 -10.14
C HIS A 121 7.27 2.14 -10.48
N HIS A 122 7.40 3.40 -10.01
CA HIS A 122 8.65 4.16 -10.17
C HIS A 122 9.82 3.47 -9.46
N ALA A 123 9.63 2.96 -8.24
CA ALA A 123 10.65 2.24 -7.50
C ALA A 123 11.08 0.94 -8.23
N ILE A 124 10.10 0.14 -8.71
CA ILE A 124 10.36 -1.07 -9.47
C ILE A 124 11.08 -0.76 -10.78
N SER A 125 10.63 0.26 -11.55
CA SER A 125 11.28 0.68 -12.79
C SER A 125 12.72 1.14 -12.57
N LYS A 126 12.98 1.85 -11.44
CA LYS A 126 14.35 2.25 -11.07
C LYS A 126 15.22 1.05 -10.76
N ALA A 127 14.70 0.04 -10.05
CA ALA A 127 15.43 -1.20 -9.78
C ALA A 127 15.74 -1.96 -11.08
N GLN A 128 14.77 -2.09 -11.98
CA GLN A 128 14.97 -2.67 -13.31
C GLN A 128 16.05 -1.92 -14.11
N LEU A 129 16.03 -0.58 -14.06
CA LEU A 129 17.01 0.27 -14.72
C LEU A 129 18.43 0.00 -14.20
N PHE A 130 18.63 -0.02 -12.89
CA PHE A 130 19.93 -0.28 -12.29
C PHE A 130 20.43 -1.69 -12.60
N ILE A 131 19.59 -2.69 -12.53
CA ILE A 131 19.95 -4.08 -12.80
C ILE A 131 20.29 -4.30 -14.28
N ARG A 132 19.45 -3.77 -15.21
CA ARG A 132 19.54 -4.10 -16.64
C ARG A 132 20.45 -3.19 -17.44
N ARG A 133 20.43 -1.88 -17.15
CA ARG A 133 21.17 -0.89 -17.91
C ARG A 133 22.53 -0.53 -17.28
N TYR A 134 22.58 -0.51 -15.93
CA TYR A 134 23.79 -0.14 -15.20
C TYR A 134 24.51 -1.33 -14.58
N ASP A 135 24.14 -2.55 -14.95
CA ASP A 135 24.75 -3.83 -14.55
C ASP A 135 24.94 -4.02 -13.04
N ARG A 136 24.03 -3.39 -12.23
CA ARG A 136 24.04 -3.51 -10.78
C ARG A 136 23.26 -4.76 -10.34
N ARG A 137 23.86 -5.95 -10.58
CA ARG A 137 23.15 -7.24 -10.47
C ARG A 137 23.17 -7.84 -9.07
N TRP A 138 24.07 -7.38 -8.20
CA TRP A 138 24.12 -7.78 -6.81
C TRP A 138 23.28 -6.82 -5.95
N VAL A 139 22.32 -7.34 -5.25
CA VAL A 139 21.34 -6.52 -4.52
C VAL A 139 21.32 -6.93 -3.06
N VAL A 140 21.49 -5.95 -2.19
CA VAL A 140 21.21 -6.09 -0.77
C VAL A 140 19.76 -5.70 -0.54
N ASP A 141 18.96 -6.64 -0.06
CA ASP A 141 17.59 -6.42 0.41
C ASP A 141 17.64 -6.28 1.93
N MET A 142 17.33 -5.09 2.45
CA MET A 142 17.41 -4.77 3.87
C MET A 142 16.02 -4.67 4.49
N ASP A 143 15.79 -5.41 5.56
CA ASP A 143 14.56 -5.39 6.36
C ASP A 143 14.84 -4.72 7.72
N LEU A 144 14.06 -3.71 8.07
CA LEU A 144 14.14 -3.04 9.36
C LEU A 144 13.13 -3.64 10.34
N SER A 145 13.60 -3.99 11.54
CA SER A 145 12.73 -4.53 12.58
C SER A 145 11.86 -3.42 13.17
N LYS A 146 10.52 -3.51 12.96
CA LYS A 146 9.54 -2.58 13.57
C LYS A 146 9.89 -1.10 13.39
N CYS A 147 10.38 -0.70 12.21
CA CYS A 147 10.94 0.63 11.94
C CYS A 147 10.12 1.78 12.56
N PHE A 148 8.80 1.82 12.32
CA PHE A 148 7.94 2.87 12.88
C PHE A 148 7.82 2.85 14.40
N ASP A 149 7.94 1.68 15.02
CA ASP A 149 7.78 1.52 16.48
C ASP A 149 9.08 1.83 17.25
N THR A 150 10.19 2.05 16.54
CA THR A 150 11.54 2.25 17.15
C THR A 150 12.20 3.58 16.79
N LEU A 151 11.53 4.46 16.07
CA LEU A 151 12.05 5.78 15.73
C LEU A 151 12.36 6.58 17.01
N ASN A 152 13.57 7.10 17.12
CA ASN A 152 13.97 7.89 18.28
C ASN A 152 13.39 9.32 18.19
N HIS A 153 12.64 9.74 19.23
CA HIS A 153 11.94 11.03 19.25
C HIS A 153 12.89 12.23 19.19
N ASP A 154 14.02 12.16 19.86
CA ASP A 154 14.99 13.26 19.90
C ASP A 154 15.64 13.45 18.53
N LEU A 155 16.05 12.35 17.89
CA LEU A 155 16.59 12.38 16.53
C LEU A 155 15.56 12.91 15.53
N ILE A 156 14.27 12.54 15.65
CA ILE A 156 13.20 13.11 14.82
C ILE A 156 13.19 14.64 14.98
N ILE A 157 13.11 15.14 16.19
CA ILE A 157 13.02 16.58 16.45
C ILE A 157 14.28 17.32 15.99
N GLU A 158 15.47 16.75 16.17
CA GLU A 158 16.74 17.29 15.64
C GLU A 158 16.70 17.43 14.12
N GLN A 159 16.29 16.40 13.41
CA GLN A 159 16.21 16.41 11.94
C GLN A 159 15.19 17.44 11.42
N PHE A 160 14.04 17.58 12.11
CA PHE A 160 13.11 18.65 11.77
C PHE A 160 13.68 20.04 12.06
N ARG A 161 14.47 20.19 13.14
CA ARG A 161 15.12 21.46 13.54
C ARG A 161 16.16 21.94 12.52
N GLU A 162 16.71 21.06 11.69
CA GLU A 162 17.63 21.46 10.61
C GLU A 162 17.01 22.49 9.66
N LYS A 163 15.70 22.38 9.38
CA LYS A 163 14.97 23.28 8.47
C LYS A 163 13.91 24.13 9.17
N VAL A 164 13.36 23.68 10.29
CA VAL A 164 12.26 24.33 11.01
C VAL A 164 12.77 24.83 12.35
N THR A 165 12.76 26.15 12.55
CA THR A 165 13.16 26.80 13.81
C THR A 165 11.97 27.27 14.64
N ASP A 166 10.74 27.05 14.16
CA ASP A 166 9.51 27.35 14.90
C ASP A 166 9.32 26.35 16.06
N GLY A 167 9.63 26.80 17.28
CA GLY A 167 9.54 25.99 18.48
C GLY A 167 8.14 25.45 18.77
N SER A 168 7.08 26.19 18.40
CA SER A 168 5.69 25.73 18.58
C SER A 168 5.35 24.56 17.67
N ILE A 169 5.86 24.54 16.43
CA ILE A 169 5.73 23.41 15.50
C ILE A 169 6.50 22.20 16.02
N LEU A 170 7.75 22.39 16.47
CA LEU A 170 8.56 21.28 17.02
C LEU A 170 7.95 20.70 18.29
N HIS A 171 7.40 21.56 19.16
CA HIS A 171 6.68 21.11 20.35
C HIS A 171 5.43 20.30 19.99
N LEU A 172 4.64 20.76 19.03
CA LEU A 172 3.44 20.05 18.57
C LEU A 172 3.80 18.69 17.95
N LEU A 173 4.88 18.61 17.15
CA LEU A 173 5.40 17.34 16.63
C LEU A 173 5.77 16.38 17.77
N ARG A 174 6.50 16.88 18.79
CA ARG A 174 6.87 16.09 19.97
C ARG A 174 5.64 15.60 20.73
N SER A 175 4.64 16.46 20.91
CA SER A 175 3.39 16.08 21.58
C SER A 175 2.67 14.93 20.86
N PHE A 176 2.66 14.90 19.52
CA PHE A 176 2.12 13.77 18.76
C PHE A 176 2.93 12.48 18.93
N LEU A 177 4.24 12.56 19.03
CA LEU A 177 5.09 11.40 19.26
C LEU A 177 4.89 10.81 20.67
N GLU A 178 4.71 11.67 21.66
CA GLU A 178 4.57 11.32 23.07
C GLU A 178 3.12 11.07 23.52
N SER A 179 2.12 11.24 22.63
CA SER A 179 0.69 11.13 22.99
C SER A 179 0.29 9.77 23.57
N GLY A 180 1.12 8.74 23.37
CA GLY A 180 0.89 7.40 23.91
C GLY A 180 -0.15 6.59 23.15
N VAL A 181 -0.43 5.42 23.69
CA VAL A 181 -1.29 4.41 23.07
C VAL A 181 -2.28 3.86 24.09
N MET A 182 -3.54 3.71 23.71
CA MET A 182 -4.58 3.02 24.50
C MET A 182 -4.78 1.60 23.98
N ILE A 183 -4.62 0.63 24.87
CA ILE A 183 -4.89 -0.80 24.64
C ILE A 183 -6.08 -1.21 25.48
N GLY A 184 -7.27 -1.25 24.89
CA GLY A 184 -8.50 -1.36 25.66
C GLY A 184 -8.69 -0.13 26.55
N VAL A 185 -8.58 -0.32 27.87
CA VAL A 185 -8.66 0.74 28.89
C VAL A 185 -7.29 1.16 29.47
N GLU A 186 -6.21 0.44 29.10
CA GLU A 186 -4.86 0.71 29.60
C GLU A 186 -4.13 1.73 28.76
N TYR A 187 -3.48 2.70 29.40
CA TYR A 187 -2.64 3.70 28.77
C TYR A 187 -1.17 3.28 28.82
N GLU A 188 -0.53 3.25 27.67
CA GLU A 188 0.91 3.02 27.50
C GLU A 188 1.57 4.31 27.01
N LYS A 189 2.52 4.87 27.79
CA LYS A 189 3.30 6.04 27.38
C LYS A 189 4.22 5.65 26.22
N SER A 190 4.31 6.51 25.20
CA SER A 190 5.25 6.32 24.10
C SER A 190 6.53 7.15 24.36
N SER A 191 7.65 6.47 24.53
CA SER A 191 8.98 7.10 24.65
C SER A 191 9.79 6.98 23.36
N VAL A 192 9.39 6.07 22.48
CA VAL A 192 9.99 5.83 21.15
C VAL A 192 8.89 5.48 20.14
N GLY A 193 9.20 5.67 18.88
CA GLY A 193 8.32 5.30 17.78
C GLY A 193 7.34 6.39 17.37
N SER A 194 6.79 6.22 16.18
CA SER A 194 5.67 6.99 15.65
C SER A 194 4.50 6.04 15.40
N PRO A 195 3.29 6.29 15.91
CA PRO A 195 2.19 5.37 15.77
C PRO A 195 1.94 4.99 14.31
N GLN A 196 1.99 3.68 13.98
CA GLN A 196 1.62 3.21 12.65
C GLN A 196 0.13 3.51 12.43
N GLY A 197 -0.17 4.47 11.54
CA GLY A 197 -1.54 4.92 11.23
C GLY A 197 -1.78 6.40 11.52
N GLY A 198 -0.84 7.10 12.15
CA GLY A 198 -0.85 8.57 12.21
C GLY A 198 -0.72 9.19 10.82
N VAL A 199 -1.43 10.29 10.57
CA VAL A 199 -1.44 10.96 9.26
C VAL A 199 -0.08 11.58 8.92
N ILE A 200 0.65 12.04 9.93
CA ILE A 200 1.98 12.65 9.79
C ILE A 200 3.13 11.63 9.83
N SER A 201 2.89 10.42 10.37
CA SER A 201 3.93 9.40 10.57
C SER A 201 4.71 9.04 9.29
N PRO A 202 4.08 9.00 8.09
CA PRO A 202 4.82 8.77 6.85
C PRO A 202 5.84 9.86 6.52
N LEU A 203 5.52 11.13 6.78
CA LEU A 203 6.46 12.24 6.59
C LEU A 203 7.61 12.15 7.60
N ILE A 204 7.30 11.87 8.86
CA ILE A 204 8.30 11.68 9.92
C ILE A 204 9.29 10.58 9.55
N ALA A 205 8.79 9.42 9.11
CA ALA A 205 9.63 8.30 8.69
C ALA A 205 10.52 8.67 7.48
N ASN A 206 9.98 9.43 6.52
CA ASN A 206 10.79 9.87 5.38
C ASN A 206 11.87 10.88 5.77
N VAL A 207 11.58 11.83 6.65
CA VAL A 207 12.59 12.77 7.19
C VAL A 207 13.67 11.98 7.92
N TYR A 208 13.28 11.04 8.78
CA TYR A 208 14.19 10.22 9.56
C TYR A 208 15.14 9.38 8.69
N LEU A 209 14.60 8.70 7.70
CA LEU A 209 15.37 7.79 6.84
C LEU A 209 16.12 8.53 5.71
N ASP A 210 15.79 9.79 5.41
CA ASP A 210 16.52 10.54 4.37
C ASP A 210 17.99 10.75 4.74
N GLN A 211 18.34 10.85 6.03
CA GLN A 211 19.74 10.91 6.45
C GLN A 211 20.51 9.66 6.03
N PHE A 212 19.90 8.48 6.17
CA PHE A 212 20.47 7.25 5.64
C PHE A 212 20.60 7.29 4.12
N ASP A 213 19.55 7.74 3.43
CA ASP A 213 19.57 7.84 1.97
C ASP A 213 20.71 8.74 1.48
N GLN A 214 20.90 9.91 2.10
CA GLN A 214 21.96 10.87 1.77
C GLN A 214 23.35 10.31 2.13
N HIS A 215 23.49 9.65 3.28
CA HIS A 215 24.74 9.01 3.69
C HIS A 215 25.20 7.98 2.67
N MET A 216 24.30 7.09 2.23
CA MET A 216 24.61 6.06 1.23
C MET A 216 24.95 6.67 -0.13
N LYS A 217 24.23 7.73 -0.54
CA LYS A 217 24.50 8.47 -1.76
C LYS A 217 25.90 9.10 -1.74
N ASN A 218 26.26 9.76 -0.63
CA ASN A 218 27.55 10.44 -0.48
C ASN A 218 28.74 9.46 -0.52
N ARG A 219 28.50 8.20 -0.17
CA ARG A 219 29.46 7.09 -0.32
C ARG A 219 29.41 6.40 -1.69
N GLY A 220 28.64 6.92 -2.62
CA GLY A 220 28.55 6.41 -4.00
C GLY A 220 27.64 5.19 -4.18
N HIS A 221 26.95 4.74 -3.12
CA HIS A 221 26.04 3.60 -3.22
C HIS A 221 24.75 3.95 -3.94
N ARG A 222 24.23 3.01 -4.73
CA ARG A 222 22.95 3.14 -5.43
C ARG A 222 21.85 2.48 -4.60
N ILE A 223 20.95 3.31 -4.07
CA ILE A 223 19.85 2.83 -3.24
C ILE A 223 18.50 3.07 -3.90
N ILE A 224 17.52 2.29 -3.50
CA ILE A 224 16.10 2.49 -3.77
C ILE A 224 15.37 2.22 -2.46
N ARG A 225 14.57 3.19 -2.02
CA ARG A 225 13.79 3.03 -0.80
C ARG A 225 12.30 3.25 -1.06
N TYR A 226 11.48 2.35 -0.56
CA TYR A 226 10.02 2.49 -0.53
C TYR A 226 9.54 2.31 0.91
N ALA A 227 9.35 3.41 1.63
CA ALA A 227 9.11 3.42 3.07
C ALA A 227 10.30 2.80 3.84
N ASP A 228 10.07 1.66 4.49
CA ASP A 228 11.05 0.84 5.21
C ASP A 228 11.70 -0.27 4.36
N ASP A 229 11.20 -0.53 3.16
CA ASP A 229 11.82 -1.46 2.20
C ASP A 229 13.00 -0.79 1.47
N ILE A 230 14.21 -1.31 1.66
CA ILE A 230 15.45 -0.72 1.13
C ILE A 230 16.18 -1.73 0.25
N LEU A 231 16.53 -1.31 -0.97
CA LEU A 231 17.46 -2.05 -1.84
C LEU A 231 18.75 -1.25 -2.03
N ILE A 232 19.92 -1.90 -1.93
CA ILE A 232 21.22 -1.35 -2.31
C ILE A 232 21.73 -2.19 -3.49
N LEU A 233 22.03 -1.53 -4.62
CA LEU A 233 22.39 -2.21 -5.86
C LEU A 233 23.89 -2.01 -6.16
N CYS A 234 24.60 -3.12 -6.34
CA CYS A 234 26.03 -3.20 -6.47
C CYS A 234 26.46 -3.97 -7.74
N GLU A 235 27.66 -3.75 -8.21
CA GLU A 235 28.25 -4.45 -9.36
C GLU A 235 28.79 -5.84 -8.99
N SER A 236 29.33 -5.97 -7.76
CA SER A 236 29.95 -7.20 -7.28
C SER A 236 29.38 -7.66 -5.95
N GLU A 237 29.58 -8.94 -5.63
CA GLU A 237 29.19 -9.51 -4.36
C GLU A 237 29.97 -8.89 -3.18
N SER A 238 31.28 -8.69 -3.38
CA SER A 238 32.13 -8.03 -2.37
C SER A 238 31.66 -6.59 -2.08
N GLY A 239 31.30 -5.83 -3.13
CA GLY A 239 30.68 -4.52 -3.02
C GLY A 239 29.36 -4.56 -2.27
N ALA A 240 28.53 -5.56 -2.50
CA ALA A 240 27.26 -5.74 -1.79
C ALA A 240 27.48 -6.08 -0.32
N ARG A 241 28.45 -6.91 0.03
CA ARG A 241 28.83 -7.22 1.43
C ARG A 241 29.32 -5.97 2.15
N HIS A 242 30.17 -5.17 1.51
CA HIS A 242 30.66 -3.91 2.06
C HIS A 242 29.50 -2.92 2.25
N ALA A 243 28.67 -2.71 1.23
CA ALA A 243 27.52 -1.81 1.30
C ALA A 243 26.52 -2.19 2.40
N ARG A 244 26.28 -3.50 2.61
CA ARG A 244 25.46 -4.00 3.72
C ARG A 244 26.06 -3.64 5.07
N SER A 245 27.37 -3.82 5.25
CA SER A 245 28.04 -3.47 6.50
C SER A 245 27.94 -1.98 6.81
N VAL A 246 28.27 -1.13 5.84
CA VAL A 246 28.15 0.34 5.96
C VAL A 246 26.72 0.76 6.31
N ALA A 247 25.73 0.19 5.61
CA ALA A 247 24.32 0.48 5.83
C ALA A 247 23.87 0.05 7.25
N THR A 248 24.28 -1.15 7.70
CA THR A 248 23.92 -1.67 9.03
C THR A 248 24.48 -0.79 10.13
N VAL A 249 25.77 -0.46 10.07
CA VAL A 249 26.42 0.43 11.05
C VAL A 249 25.70 1.77 11.16
N TYR A 250 25.40 2.41 10.03
CA TYR A 250 24.73 3.71 10.05
C TYR A 250 23.31 3.63 10.61
N LEU A 251 22.55 2.61 10.20
CA LEU A 251 21.19 2.41 10.69
C LEU A 251 21.14 2.11 12.19
N GLU A 252 22.07 1.29 12.70
CA GLU A 252 22.08 0.89 14.10
C GLU A 252 22.76 1.90 15.02
N GLU A 253 23.93 2.40 14.64
CA GLU A 253 24.70 3.29 15.50
C GLU A 253 24.23 4.75 15.43
N THR A 254 23.90 5.25 14.22
CA THR A 254 23.48 6.66 14.04
C THR A 254 21.98 6.83 14.19
N LEU A 255 21.19 6.02 13.46
CA LEU A 255 19.72 6.15 13.48
C LEU A 255 19.03 5.30 14.56
N LYS A 256 19.79 4.55 15.37
CA LYS A 256 19.23 3.72 16.47
C LYS A 256 18.11 2.77 16.02
N LEU A 257 18.13 2.35 14.77
CA LEU A 257 17.19 1.35 14.20
C LEU A 257 17.83 -0.04 14.27
N THR A 258 17.01 -1.08 14.30
CA THR A 258 17.51 -2.46 14.30
C THR A 258 17.33 -3.10 12.94
N VAL A 259 18.41 -3.55 12.33
CA VAL A 259 18.40 -4.31 11.08
C VAL A 259 18.02 -5.76 11.36
N ASN A 260 17.04 -6.28 10.66
CA ASN A 260 16.64 -7.67 10.76
C ASN A 260 17.57 -8.58 9.95
N MET A 261 18.67 -9.01 10.55
CA MET A 261 19.70 -9.82 9.88
C MET A 261 19.18 -11.17 9.34
N LYS A 262 18.09 -11.71 9.90
CA LYS A 262 17.48 -12.96 9.41
C LYS A 262 16.75 -12.79 8.07
N LYS A 263 16.26 -11.57 7.79
CA LYS A 263 15.56 -11.24 6.56
C LYS A 263 16.41 -10.43 5.58
N THR A 264 17.41 -9.69 6.10
CA THR A 264 18.37 -8.97 5.27
C THR A 264 19.28 -9.95 4.55
N HIS A 265 19.28 -9.92 3.23
CA HIS A 265 20.07 -10.86 2.43
C HIS A 265 20.67 -10.20 1.19
N ILE A 266 21.70 -10.83 0.66
CA ILE A 266 22.34 -10.45 -0.61
C ILE A 266 21.89 -11.47 -1.65
N ALA A 267 21.39 -10.99 -2.78
CA ALA A 267 20.96 -11.84 -3.89
C ALA A 267 21.50 -11.32 -5.22
N HIS A 268 21.86 -12.24 -6.09
CA HIS A 268 22.14 -11.92 -7.49
C HIS A 268 20.82 -11.88 -8.28
N SER A 269 20.66 -10.93 -9.17
CA SER A 269 19.41 -10.72 -9.92
C SER A 269 19.02 -11.89 -10.85
N SER A 270 19.92 -12.82 -11.16
CA SER A 270 19.57 -14.06 -11.86
C SER A 270 18.63 -14.95 -11.05
N ALA A 271 18.79 -14.99 -9.74
CA ALA A 271 17.89 -15.72 -8.84
C ALA A 271 16.54 -15.01 -8.60
N GLY A 272 16.46 -13.73 -8.94
CA GLY A 272 15.30 -12.87 -8.70
C GLY A 272 15.35 -12.14 -7.36
N VAL A 273 15.22 -10.81 -7.41
CA VAL A 273 15.17 -9.93 -6.25
C VAL A 273 13.71 -9.64 -5.93
N LYS A 274 13.29 -9.99 -4.72
CA LYS A 274 11.92 -9.73 -4.24
C LYS A 274 11.79 -8.27 -3.87
N PHE A 275 10.88 -7.55 -4.53
CA PHE A 275 10.64 -6.15 -4.21
C PHE A 275 9.19 -5.76 -4.53
N LEU A 276 8.49 -5.16 -3.59
CA LEU A 276 7.12 -4.63 -3.76
C LEU A 276 6.17 -5.60 -4.49
N GLY A 277 6.22 -6.89 -4.15
CA GLY A 277 5.31 -7.90 -4.68
C GLY A 277 5.67 -8.48 -6.05
N VAL A 278 6.81 -8.10 -6.60
CA VAL A 278 7.39 -8.70 -7.81
C VAL A 278 8.77 -9.29 -7.54
N ASP A 279 9.20 -10.23 -8.37
CA ASP A 279 10.57 -10.72 -8.42
C ASP A 279 11.24 -10.11 -9.66
N ILE A 280 12.28 -9.30 -9.44
CA ILE A 280 13.04 -8.63 -10.50
C ILE A 280 14.23 -9.49 -10.89
N HIS A 281 14.21 -10.02 -12.10
CA HIS A 281 15.33 -10.77 -12.68
C HIS A 281 16.12 -9.90 -13.65
N THR A 282 17.31 -10.35 -14.03
CA THR A 282 18.18 -9.65 -14.97
C THR A 282 17.47 -9.31 -16.29
N GLY A 283 16.73 -10.24 -16.87
CA GLY A 283 16.05 -10.06 -18.17
C GLY A 283 14.54 -9.76 -18.08
N PHE A 284 13.88 -10.09 -17.01
CA PHE A 284 12.43 -9.99 -16.88
C PHE A 284 11.99 -9.71 -15.42
N THR A 285 10.71 -9.44 -15.25
CA THR A 285 10.10 -9.26 -13.92
C THR A 285 8.83 -10.11 -13.86
N ARG A 286 8.63 -10.85 -12.79
CA ARG A 286 7.44 -11.69 -12.59
C ARG A 286 6.68 -11.31 -11.32
N ILE A 287 5.40 -11.67 -11.26
CA ILE A 287 4.59 -11.53 -10.05
C ILE A 287 5.03 -12.59 -9.05
N GLN A 288 5.21 -12.22 -7.79
CA GLN A 288 5.48 -13.18 -6.71
C GLN A 288 4.33 -14.17 -6.58
N GLU A 289 4.67 -15.45 -6.44
CA GLU A 289 3.70 -16.56 -6.37
C GLU A 289 2.66 -16.36 -5.26
N GLN A 290 3.12 -15.86 -4.11
CA GLN A 290 2.24 -15.59 -2.97
C GLN A 290 1.16 -14.54 -3.31
N LYS A 291 1.48 -13.53 -4.13
CA LYS A 291 0.51 -12.50 -4.56
C LYS A 291 -0.56 -13.11 -5.47
N VAL A 292 -0.15 -14.03 -6.36
CA VAL A 292 -1.10 -14.78 -7.20
C VAL A 292 -1.99 -15.69 -6.35
N LYS A 293 -1.44 -16.37 -5.33
CA LYS A 293 -2.20 -17.21 -4.39
C LYS A 293 -3.23 -16.38 -3.62
N THR A 294 -2.82 -15.22 -3.08
CA THR A 294 -3.73 -14.29 -2.36
C THR A 294 -4.84 -13.77 -3.26
N PHE A 295 -4.51 -13.38 -4.50
CA PHE A 295 -5.52 -12.97 -5.49
C PHE A 295 -6.52 -14.08 -5.79
N LYS A 296 -6.03 -15.31 -6.04
CA LYS A 296 -6.92 -16.47 -6.24
C LYS A 296 -7.84 -16.74 -5.05
N ALA A 297 -7.33 -16.58 -3.83
CA ALA A 297 -8.15 -16.75 -2.61
C ALA A 297 -9.28 -15.70 -2.56
N LYS A 298 -8.98 -14.42 -2.85
CA LYS A 298 -10.01 -13.37 -2.90
C LYS A 298 -11.05 -13.62 -4.00
N VAL A 299 -10.61 -14.00 -5.19
CA VAL A 299 -11.53 -14.38 -6.28
C VAL A 299 -12.39 -15.59 -5.89
N LYS A 300 -11.83 -16.61 -5.23
CA LYS A 300 -12.61 -17.77 -4.73
C LYS A 300 -13.70 -17.34 -3.75
N GLN A 301 -13.42 -16.41 -2.87
CA GLN A 301 -14.39 -15.88 -1.91
C GLN A 301 -15.58 -15.23 -2.62
N ILE A 302 -15.32 -14.29 -3.56
CA ILE A 302 -16.34 -13.58 -4.33
C ILE A 302 -17.13 -14.55 -5.23
N THR A 303 -16.44 -15.47 -5.89
CA THR A 303 -17.04 -16.44 -6.81
C THR A 303 -17.43 -17.76 -6.13
N SER A 304 -17.83 -17.71 -4.86
CA SER A 304 -18.42 -18.87 -4.18
C SER A 304 -19.73 -19.24 -4.86
N ARG A 305 -19.94 -20.54 -5.13
CA ARG A 305 -21.21 -21.00 -5.72
C ARG A 305 -22.40 -20.94 -4.75
N ASN A 306 -22.14 -20.70 -3.48
CA ASN A 306 -23.18 -20.54 -2.45
C ASN A 306 -23.46 -19.06 -2.15
N THR A 307 -22.95 -18.13 -2.98
CA THR A 307 -23.31 -16.72 -2.89
C THR A 307 -24.82 -16.55 -3.13
N GLY A 308 -25.48 -15.70 -2.37
CA GLY A 308 -26.87 -15.31 -2.59
C GLY A 308 -27.07 -14.38 -3.78
N SER A 309 -25.97 -13.89 -4.40
CA SER A 309 -25.99 -12.92 -5.48
C SER A 309 -26.19 -13.59 -6.85
N ASN A 310 -26.86 -12.90 -7.77
CA ASN A 310 -26.91 -13.28 -9.18
C ASN A 310 -25.52 -13.08 -9.86
N LEU A 311 -25.37 -13.56 -11.10
CA LEU A 311 -24.11 -13.50 -11.81
C LEU A 311 -23.61 -12.06 -12.01
N ASP A 312 -24.50 -11.15 -12.36
CA ASP A 312 -24.19 -9.73 -12.54
C ASP A 312 -23.66 -9.08 -11.23
N GLY A 313 -24.27 -9.37 -10.09
CA GLY A 313 -23.77 -8.93 -8.78
C GLY A 313 -22.38 -9.45 -8.47
N VAL A 314 -22.11 -10.73 -8.78
CA VAL A 314 -20.77 -11.34 -8.62
C VAL A 314 -19.76 -10.63 -9.54
N ILE A 315 -20.08 -10.34 -10.79
CA ILE A 315 -19.18 -9.66 -11.72
C ILE A 315 -18.91 -8.22 -11.29
N ARG A 316 -19.93 -7.49 -10.79
CA ARG A 316 -19.75 -6.14 -10.23
C ARG A 316 -18.80 -6.12 -9.04
N GLU A 317 -18.88 -7.08 -8.14
CA GLU A 317 -17.95 -7.20 -7.00
C GLU A 317 -16.55 -7.63 -7.45
N LEU A 318 -16.45 -8.48 -8.49
CA LEU A 318 -15.19 -9.04 -8.99
C LEU A 318 -14.35 -7.99 -9.76
N ASN A 319 -14.98 -7.18 -10.62
CA ASN A 319 -14.30 -6.25 -11.53
C ASN A 319 -13.32 -5.27 -10.82
N PRO A 320 -13.65 -4.65 -9.68
CA PRO A 320 -12.69 -3.82 -8.94
C PRO A 320 -11.44 -4.58 -8.52
N VAL A 321 -11.60 -5.85 -8.13
CA VAL A 321 -10.48 -6.72 -7.70
C VAL A 321 -9.59 -7.07 -8.89
N LEU A 322 -10.20 -7.39 -10.06
CA LEU A 322 -9.46 -7.66 -11.31
C LEU A 322 -8.70 -6.41 -11.74
N ARG A 323 -9.35 -5.27 -11.76
CA ARG A 323 -8.75 -3.98 -12.16
C ARG A 323 -7.59 -3.60 -11.25
N GLY A 324 -7.76 -3.72 -9.95
CA GLY A 324 -6.69 -3.44 -8.98
C GLY A 324 -5.48 -4.34 -9.18
N PHE A 325 -5.69 -5.65 -9.41
CA PHE A 325 -4.61 -6.61 -9.65
C PHE A 325 -3.84 -6.31 -10.94
N VAL A 326 -4.56 -6.06 -12.04
CA VAL A 326 -3.95 -5.72 -13.33
C VAL A 326 -3.19 -4.39 -13.24
N ASN A 327 -3.82 -3.34 -12.73
CA ASN A 327 -3.18 -2.02 -12.63
C ASN A 327 -1.90 -2.04 -11.81
N TYR A 328 -1.83 -2.89 -10.78
CA TYR A 328 -0.64 -3.03 -9.97
C TYR A 328 0.45 -3.86 -10.68
N PHE A 329 0.09 -5.02 -11.23
CA PHE A 329 1.07 -5.99 -11.72
C PHE A 329 1.40 -5.91 -13.22
N ARG A 330 0.76 -5.03 -13.99
CA ARG A 330 1.06 -4.87 -15.42
C ARG A 330 2.51 -4.43 -15.71
N ILE A 331 3.24 -3.93 -14.71
CA ILE A 331 4.68 -3.63 -14.81
C ILE A 331 5.54 -4.90 -14.97
N ALA A 332 5.03 -6.07 -14.59
CA ALA A 332 5.70 -7.35 -14.73
C ALA A 332 5.42 -8.02 -16.10
N ASN A 333 6.27 -8.93 -16.52
CA ASN A 333 6.09 -9.75 -17.72
C ASN A 333 5.07 -10.87 -17.44
N CYS A 334 3.81 -10.53 -17.26
CA CYS A 334 2.79 -11.40 -16.67
C CYS A 334 1.65 -11.80 -17.64
N LYS A 335 1.79 -11.60 -18.96
CA LYS A 335 0.73 -11.89 -19.96
C LYS A 335 0.20 -13.32 -19.86
N GLY A 336 1.09 -14.29 -19.70
CA GLY A 336 0.71 -15.71 -19.52
C GLY A 336 -0.07 -15.95 -18.24
N VAL A 337 0.34 -15.30 -17.12
CA VAL A 337 -0.36 -15.40 -15.83
C VAL A 337 -1.77 -14.79 -15.94
N MET A 338 -1.91 -13.62 -16.57
CA MET A 338 -3.21 -12.97 -16.75
C MET A 338 -4.16 -13.82 -17.61
N LYS A 339 -3.66 -14.41 -18.72
CA LYS A 339 -4.44 -15.35 -19.54
C LYS A 339 -4.90 -16.59 -18.76
N ALA A 340 -4.01 -17.18 -17.96
CA ALA A 340 -4.33 -18.37 -17.15
C ALA A 340 -5.37 -18.03 -16.05
N LEU A 341 -5.21 -16.91 -15.36
CA LEU A 341 -6.16 -16.42 -14.37
C LEU A 341 -7.53 -16.14 -15.01
N MET A 342 -7.56 -15.50 -16.17
CA MET A 342 -8.81 -15.16 -16.85
C MET A 342 -9.56 -16.42 -17.30
N ARG A 343 -8.87 -17.44 -17.82
CA ARG A 343 -9.45 -18.76 -18.15
C ARG A 343 -10.08 -19.38 -16.90
N TRP A 344 -9.39 -19.36 -15.79
CA TRP A 344 -9.88 -19.92 -14.52
C TRP A 344 -11.07 -19.13 -13.96
N ILE A 345 -11.08 -17.80 -14.05
CA ILE A 345 -12.20 -16.96 -13.61
C ILE A 345 -13.46 -17.25 -14.44
N ARG A 346 -13.34 -17.26 -15.78
CA ARG A 346 -14.47 -17.59 -16.66
C ARG A 346 -15.07 -18.97 -16.37
N HIS A 347 -14.22 -19.96 -16.08
CA HIS A 347 -14.69 -21.28 -15.64
C HIS A 347 -15.52 -21.21 -14.36
N ARG A 348 -15.08 -20.42 -13.36
CA ARG A 348 -15.81 -20.24 -12.11
C ARG A 348 -17.17 -19.56 -12.33
N LEU A 349 -17.23 -18.52 -13.15
CA LEU A 349 -18.47 -17.81 -13.49
C LEU A 349 -19.45 -18.72 -14.24
N ARG A 350 -18.98 -19.54 -15.19
CA ARG A 350 -19.82 -20.58 -15.84
C ARG A 350 -20.42 -21.54 -14.80
N ALA A 351 -19.61 -21.99 -13.84
CA ALA A 351 -20.09 -22.89 -12.80
C ALA A 351 -21.17 -22.25 -11.92
N ILE A 352 -21.07 -20.94 -11.62
CA ILE A 352 -22.11 -20.17 -10.91
C ILE A 352 -23.38 -20.12 -11.76
N GLN A 353 -23.27 -19.71 -13.03
CA GLN A 353 -24.43 -19.57 -13.93
C GLN A 353 -25.16 -20.89 -14.11
N MET A 354 -24.43 -22.00 -14.33
CA MET A 354 -25.04 -23.33 -14.44
C MET A 354 -25.77 -23.73 -13.15
N LYS A 355 -25.18 -23.48 -11.99
CA LYS A 355 -25.83 -23.75 -10.71
C LYS A 355 -27.11 -22.93 -10.54
N GLN A 356 -27.13 -21.65 -10.94
CA GLN A 356 -28.30 -20.77 -10.91
C GLN A 356 -29.43 -21.24 -11.86
N TRP A 357 -29.08 -21.83 -13.00
CA TRP A 357 -30.07 -22.44 -13.89
C TRP A 357 -30.72 -23.69 -13.30
N LYS A 358 -30.12 -24.36 -12.33
CA LYS A 358 -30.61 -25.53 -11.58
C LYS A 358 -30.84 -26.79 -12.46
N LYS A 359 -31.60 -26.69 -13.56
CA LYS A 359 -32.02 -27.79 -14.43
C LYS A 359 -31.34 -27.73 -15.80
N PRO A 360 -30.93 -28.90 -16.38
CA PRO A 360 -30.36 -28.96 -17.72
C PRO A 360 -31.27 -28.38 -18.82
N SER A 361 -32.59 -28.45 -18.64
CA SER A 361 -33.54 -27.89 -19.56
C SER A 361 -33.35 -26.38 -19.81
N ARG A 362 -32.93 -25.61 -18.79
CA ARG A 362 -32.60 -24.18 -18.93
C ARG A 362 -31.34 -23.97 -19.76
N LEU A 363 -30.31 -24.81 -19.58
CA LEU A 363 -29.12 -24.81 -20.41
C LEU A 363 -29.48 -25.11 -21.88
N HIS A 364 -30.30 -26.15 -22.13
CA HIS A 364 -30.74 -26.52 -23.49
C HIS A 364 -31.60 -25.43 -24.11
N ARG A 365 -32.46 -24.74 -23.36
CA ARG A 365 -33.21 -23.56 -23.84
C ARG A 365 -32.27 -22.47 -24.31
N ARG A 366 -31.24 -22.13 -23.49
CA ARG A 366 -30.25 -21.11 -23.86
C ARG A 366 -29.49 -21.49 -25.13
N LEU A 367 -29.12 -22.75 -25.30
CA LEU A 367 -28.45 -23.24 -26.51
C LEU A 367 -29.33 -23.05 -27.74
N ARG A 368 -30.62 -23.38 -27.67
CA ARG A 368 -31.55 -23.15 -28.77
C ARG A 368 -31.69 -21.66 -29.11
N GLN A 369 -31.79 -20.78 -28.12
CA GLN A 369 -31.81 -19.34 -28.32
C GLN A 369 -30.57 -18.81 -29.04
N LEU A 370 -29.44 -19.49 -28.86
CA LEU A 370 -28.18 -19.18 -29.55
C LEU A 370 -28.02 -19.88 -30.90
N GLY A 371 -29.08 -20.57 -31.41
CA GLY A 371 -29.10 -21.21 -32.71
C GLY A 371 -28.56 -22.64 -32.77
N TYR A 372 -28.17 -23.22 -31.65
CA TYR A 372 -27.69 -24.61 -31.60
C TYR A 372 -28.86 -25.59 -31.71
N LYS A 373 -28.67 -26.66 -32.51
CA LYS A 373 -29.70 -27.68 -32.73
C LYS A 373 -29.49 -28.91 -31.81
N PRO A 374 -30.62 -29.50 -31.27
CA PRO A 374 -30.56 -30.76 -30.52
C PRO A 374 -30.10 -31.94 -31.45
N PRO A 375 -29.69 -33.10 -30.85
CA PRO A 375 -29.82 -33.47 -29.43
C PRO A 375 -28.70 -32.90 -28.55
N PHE A 376 -29.04 -32.45 -27.32
CA PHE A 376 -28.06 -31.97 -26.34
C PHE A 376 -27.86 -32.98 -25.22
N LYS A 377 -26.61 -33.24 -24.86
CA LYS A 377 -26.23 -34.13 -23.77
C LYS A 377 -26.72 -33.56 -22.41
N TRP A 378 -27.28 -34.40 -21.57
CA TRP A 378 -27.61 -34.06 -20.20
C TRP A 378 -26.35 -33.99 -19.34
N ILE A 379 -26.16 -32.89 -18.57
CA ILE A 379 -25.02 -32.69 -17.69
C ILE A 379 -25.46 -32.24 -16.30
N LYS A 380 -24.72 -32.63 -15.26
CA LYS A 380 -24.98 -32.21 -13.88
C LYS A 380 -24.66 -30.72 -13.70
N MET A 381 -25.68 -29.88 -13.45
CA MET A 381 -25.59 -28.42 -13.36
C MET A 381 -24.76 -27.93 -12.15
N ARG A 382 -24.58 -28.76 -11.11
CA ARG A 382 -23.83 -28.41 -9.90
C ARG A 382 -22.39 -28.92 -9.92
N SER A 383 -21.90 -29.51 -11.01
CA SER A 383 -20.56 -30.01 -11.12
C SER A 383 -19.58 -28.93 -11.63
N TRP A 384 -18.46 -28.74 -10.96
CA TRP A 384 -17.36 -27.90 -11.45
C TRP A 384 -16.80 -28.41 -12.80
N ARG A 385 -16.66 -29.73 -12.91
CA ARG A 385 -16.16 -30.38 -14.12
C ARG A 385 -17.02 -30.05 -15.35
N ASN A 386 -18.33 -30.06 -15.18
CA ASN A 386 -19.26 -29.82 -16.28
C ASN A 386 -19.29 -28.35 -16.74
N ALA A 387 -18.83 -27.40 -15.92
CA ALA A 387 -18.64 -26.01 -16.33
C ALA A 387 -17.51 -25.81 -17.33
N ALA A 388 -16.64 -26.82 -17.52
CA ALA A 388 -15.63 -26.89 -18.59
C ALA A 388 -16.12 -27.63 -19.83
N SER A 389 -17.34 -28.17 -19.84
CA SER A 389 -17.89 -28.87 -21.00
C SER A 389 -18.11 -27.94 -22.18
N PRO A 390 -18.05 -28.44 -23.44
CA PRO A 390 -18.39 -27.64 -24.62
C PRO A 390 -19.77 -26.99 -24.53
N LEU A 391 -20.78 -27.70 -24.04
CA LEU A 391 -22.13 -27.16 -23.85
C LEU A 391 -22.18 -25.94 -22.92
N ALA A 392 -21.39 -25.96 -21.82
CA ALA A 392 -21.28 -24.82 -20.94
C ALA A 392 -20.58 -23.62 -21.62
N HIS A 393 -19.59 -23.88 -22.46
CA HIS A 393 -18.90 -22.84 -23.23
C HIS A 393 -19.81 -22.25 -24.32
N TYR A 394 -20.62 -23.07 -25.00
CA TYR A 394 -21.58 -22.58 -26.00
C TYR A 394 -22.70 -21.78 -25.36
N ALA A 395 -23.27 -22.23 -24.24
CA ALA A 395 -24.34 -21.52 -23.55
C ALA A 395 -23.90 -20.23 -22.84
N VAL A 396 -22.64 -20.17 -22.39
CA VAL A 396 -22.01 -19.04 -21.72
C VAL A 396 -20.67 -18.74 -22.39
N PRO A 397 -20.67 -18.21 -23.63
CA PRO A 397 -19.44 -17.91 -24.36
C PRO A 397 -18.64 -16.78 -23.68
N ASN A 398 -17.37 -16.64 -24.05
CA ASN A 398 -16.54 -15.58 -23.49
C ASN A 398 -17.08 -14.19 -23.81
N SER A 399 -17.54 -13.97 -25.05
CA SER A 399 -18.16 -12.73 -25.49
C SER A 399 -19.32 -12.35 -24.59
N TRP A 400 -20.23 -13.26 -24.30
CA TRP A 400 -21.35 -12.99 -23.40
C TRP A 400 -20.89 -12.53 -22.00
N LEU A 401 -19.85 -13.15 -21.44
CA LEU A 401 -19.33 -12.73 -20.14
C LEU A 401 -18.67 -11.34 -20.19
N HIS A 402 -17.97 -11.01 -21.27
CA HIS A 402 -17.26 -9.73 -21.38
C HIS A 402 -18.15 -8.61 -21.92
N ASP A 403 -18.87 -8.86 -23.01
CA ASP A 403 -19.56 -7.82 -23.77
C ASP A 403 -20.97 -7.53 -23.18
N GLU A 404 -21.71 -8.59 -22.77
CA GLU A 404 -23.05 -8.44 -22.22
C GLU A 404 -23.07 -8.33 -20.69
N GLN A 405 -22.24 -9.12 -19.98
CA GLN A 405 -22.20 -9.10 -18.51
C GLN A 405 -21.12 -8.14 -17.95
N GLY A 406 -20.33 -7.52 -18.80
CA GLY A 406 -19.36 -6.50 -18.44
C GLY A 406 -18.18 -7.02 -17.61
N LEU A 407 -17.81 -8.31 -17.75
CA LEU A 407 -16.61 -8.86 -17.08
C LEU A 407 -15.35 -8.22 -17.65
N MET A 408 -14.53 -7.60 -16.80
CA MET A 408 -13.25 -7.05 -17.21
C MET A 408 -12.32 -8.14 -17.78
N ASP A 409 -11.75 -7.90 -18.97
CA ASP A 409 -10.69 -8.77 -19.52
C ASP A 409 -9.30 -8.34 -19.04
N MET A 410 -8.66 -9.19 -18.22
CA MET A 410 -7.29 -8.99 -17.77
C MET A 410 -6.25 -9.38 -18.83
N ALA A 411 -6.63 -10.21 -19.80
CA ALA A 411 -5.69 -10.76 -20.78
C ALA A 411 -5.40 -9.80 -21.94
N GLY A 412 -6.29 -8.86 -22.20
CA GLY A 412 -6.16 -7.82 -23.22
C GLY A 412 -5.32 -6.61 -22.79
N VAL A 413 -4.87 -6.56 -21.53
CA VAL A 413 -4.10 -5.41 -21.02
C VAL A 413 -2.62 -5.53 -21.38
N ASP A 414 -2.02 -4.42 -21.80
CA ASP A 414 -0.58 -4.34 -22.03
C ASP A 414 0.19 -4.50 -20.73
N VAL A 415 1.23 -5.35 -20.78
CA VAL A 415 2.06 -5.69 -19.61
C VAL A 415 3.55 -5.54 -19.95
N GLY A 416 4.38 -5.42 -18.91
CA GLY A 416 5.84 -5.25 -19.08
C GLY A 416 6.25 -3.83 -19.41
N PHE A 417 5.39 -2.84 -19.16
CA PHE A 417 5.73 -1.43 -19.37
C PHE A 417 6.72 -0.93 -18.31
N SER A 418 7.57 0.03 -18.69
CA SER A 418 8.40 0.80 -17.75
C SER A 418 7.82 2.20 -17.58
N VAL A 419 7.78 2.68 -16.34
CA VAL A 419 7.43 4.07 -16.07
C VAL A 419 8.68 4.91 -16.25
N SER A 420 8.58 6.07 -16.91
CA SER A 420 9.69 7.04 -16.96
C SER A 420 10.17 7.34 -15.54
N VAL A 421 11.44 7.07 -15.30
CA VAL A 421 12.09 7.34 -14.03
C VAL A 421 12.85 8.65 -14.21
N ILE A 422 12.26 9.72 -13.73
CA ILE A 422 12.86 11.05 -13.68
C ILE A 422 13.91 11.08 -12.57
#